data_db1909bf2187cbce162674bb47faed5d
#
_entry.id   db1909bf2187cbce162674bb47faed5d
#
_cell.length_a   1.000
_cell.length_b   1.000
_cell.length_c   1.000
_cell.angle_alpha   90.00
_cell.angle_beta   90.00
_cell.angle_gamma   90.00
#
_symmetry.space_group_name_H-M   'P 1'
#
loop_
_entity.id
_entity.type
_entity.pdbx_description
1 polymer ?
#
loop_
_entity_poly.entity_id
_entity_poly.type
_entity_poly.pdbx_seq_one_letter_code
_entity_poly.pdbx_strand_id
1 'polypeptide(L)'
;DMNVRVADASDGYKYTAPVGKFPPNPFGIYDMSGNVAEWVADWMDTEQNYYFISPKDNPLGPTRKNIRDFDGGANEKILRGGSWGGGIETLRSAWRKAFFRNYRFENLGFRCAKDI
;
A
#
# COMPACT_ATOMS: atom_id res chain seq x y z
N ASP A 1 7.87 -0.62 22.50
CA ASP A 1 7.35 -1.98 22.25
C ASP A 1 6.28 -1.92 21.17
N MET A 2 6.70 -1.96 19.91
CA MET A 2 5.78 -2.14 18.78
C MET A 2 5.50 -3.63 18.56
N ASN A 3 4.87 -4.27 19.54
CA ASN A 3 4.44 -5.65 19.45
C ASN A 3 2.92 -5.78 19.37
N VAL A 4 2.27 -4.91 18.63
CA VAL A 4 0.89 -5.18 18.22
C VAL A 4 0.94 -6.01 16.95
N ARG A 5 1.30 -7.28 17.10
CA ARG A 5 0.99 -8.27 16.08
C ARG A 5 -0.52 -8.34 16.00
N VAL A 6 -1.04 -8.44 14.78
CA VAL A 6 -2.40 -8.92 14.56
C VAL A 6 -2.40 -10.37 15.03
N ALA A 7 -2.47 -10.51 16.35
CA ALA A 7 -2.56 -11.78 16.96
C ALA A 7 -3.94 -12.34 16.66
N ASP A 8 -4.03 -13.43 16.15
CA ASP A 8 -4.96 -14.55 16.23
C ASP A 8 -5.14 -15.29 14.92
N ALA A 9 -4.56 -14.82 13.82
CA ALA A 9 -4.40 -15.69 12.66
C ALA A 9 -3.00 -16.26 12.70
N SER A 10 -2.81 -17.36 13.41
CA SER A 10 -1.62 -18.19 13.26
C SER A 10 -1.67 -18.83 11.87
N ASP A 11 -1.20 -18.10 10.87
CA ASP A 11 -1.09 -18.57 9.49
C ASP A 11 0.16 -19.46 9.28
N GLY A 12 0.93 -19.65 10.33
CA GLY A 12 2.16 -20.44 10.34
C GLY A 12 3.41 -19.65 9.92
N TYR A 13 3.30 -18.36 9.64
CA TYR A 13 4.43 -17.52 9.22
C TYR A 13 4.64 -16.36 10.19
N LYS A 14 5.87 -16.24 10.68
CA LYS A 14 6.23 -15.14 11.58
C LYS A 14 6.43 -13.81 10.83
N TYR A 15 6.83 -13.89 9.57
CA TYR A 15 7.15 -12.79 8.68
C TYR A 15 6.40 -12.96 7.36
N THR A 16 7.10 -13.00 6.24
CA THR A 16 6.51 -13.22 4.93
C THR A 16 6.12 -14.68 4.69
N ALA A 17 4.97 -14.89 4.07
CA ALA A 17 4.57 -16.16 3.49
C ALA A 17 4.93 -16.22 1.99
N PRO A 18 5.08 -17.42 1.40
CA PRO A 18 5.17 -17.54 -0.04
C PRO A 18 3.96 -16.92 -0.74
N VAL A 19 4.20 -16.20 -1.83
CA VAL A 19 3.12 -15.56 -2.60
C VAL A 19 2.09 -16.60 -3.07
N GLY A 20 0.81 -16.23 -3.01
CA GLY A 20 -0.29 -17.10 -3.42
C GLY A 20 -0.54 -18.28 -2.49
N LYS A 21 0.00 -18.28 -1.30
CA LYS A 21 -0.19 -19.36 -0.30
C LYS A 21 -1.62 -19.40 0.23
N PHE A 22 -2.24 -18.25 0.39
CA PHE A 22 -3.59 -18.11 0.94
C PHE A 22 -4.64 -18.00 -0.18
N PRO A 23 -5.91 -18.26 0.10
CA PRO A 23 -6.97 -18.14 -0.89
C PRO A 23 -7.03 -16.75 -1.53
N PRO A 24 -7.32 -16.65 -2.83
CA PRO A 24 -7.49 -15.37 -3.51
C PRO A 24 -8.80 -14.69 -3.07
N ASN A 25 -8.89 -13.40 -3.32
CA ASN A 25 -10.14 -12.67 -3.20
C ASN A 25 -11.16 -13.08 -4.31
N PRO A 26 -12.41 -12.57 -4.28
CA PRO A 26 -13.42 -12.90 -5.30
C PRO A 26 -13.04 -12.56 -6.74
N PHE A 27 -12.02 -11.71 -6.94
CA PHE A 27 -11.48 -11.37 -8.27
C PHE A 27 -10.31 -12.25 -8.70
N GLY A 28 -9.96 -13.27 -7.90
CA GLY A 28 -8.83 -14.15 -8.19
C GLY A 28 -7.47 -13.56 -7.87
N ILE A 29 -7.41 -12.47 -7.10
CA ILE A 29 -6.15 -11.77 -6.75
C ILE A 29 -5.71 -12.22 -5.36
N TYR A 30 -4.45 -12.66 -5.25
CA TYR A 30 -3.83 -13.13 -4.02
C TYR A 30 -3.17 -12.00 -3.22
N ASP A 31 -3.04 -12.21 -1.93
CA ASP A 31 -2.21 -11.41 -1.01
C ASP A 31 -2.54 -9.89 -1.02
N MET A 32 -3.83 -9.55 -1.16
CA MET A 32 -4.29 -8.15 -1.17
C MET A 32 -4.31 -7.50 0.22
N SER A 33 -4.18 -8.29 1.27
CA SER A 33 -4.18 -7.83 2.66
C SER A 33 -3.14 -8.60 3.46
N GLY A 34 -2.11 -7.93 3.92
CA GLY A 34 -1.02 -8.52 4.68
C GLY A 34 0.15 -8.98 3.80
N ASN A 35 0.97 -9.85 4.34
CA ASN A 35 2.26 -10.27 3.81
C ASN A 35 3.24 -9.09 3.76
N VAL A 36 3.33 -8.37 2.65
CA VAL A 36 4.12 -7.13 2.54
C VAL A 36 3.23 -5.98 2.06
N ALA A 37 3.51 -4.77 2.53
CA ALA A 37 2.85 -3.59 1.99
C ALA A 37 3.39 -3.31 0.58
N GLU A 38 2.52 -2.89 -0.33
CA GLU A 38 2.86 -2.76 -1.73
C GLU A 38 2.84 -1.31 -2.21
N TRP A 39 3.87 -0.96 -2.97
CA TRP A 39 3.91 0.30 -3.68
C TRP A 39 2.81 0.36 -4.75
N VAL A 40 2.09 1.48 -4.77
CA VAL A 40 1.15 1.78 -5.85
C VAL A 40 1.64 2.95 -6.71
N ALA A 41 1.01 3.13 -7.87
CA ALA A 41 1.40 4.19 -8.81
C ALA A 41 1.17 5.60 -8.28
N ASP A 42 0.25 5.76 -7.33
CA ASP A 42 -0.13 7.06 -6.78
C ASP A 42 1.03 7.76 -6.05
N TRP A 43 1.11 9.05 -6.25
CA TRP A 43 1.91 9.92 -5.41
C TRP A 43 1.13 10.34 -4.18
N MET A 44 1.83 10.71 -3.11
CA MET A 44 1.20 11.36 -1.98
C MET A 44 0.76 12.77 -2.38
N ASP A 45 -0.52 13.06 -2.18
CA ASP A 45 -1.05 14.40 -2.27
C ASP A 45 -1.00 15.04 -0.88
N THR A 46 -0.05 15.94 -0.68
CA THR A 46 0.17 16.63 0.60
C THR A 46 -0.93 17.65 0.91
N GLU A 47 -1.60 18.15 -0.11
CA GLU A 47 -2.70 19.11 0.06
C GLU A 47 -4.07 18.42 0.27
N GLN A 48 -4.12 17.11 0.14
CA GLN A 48 -5.34 16.29 0.26
C GLN A 48 -6.49 16.75 -0.65
N ASN A 49 -6.18 17.53 -1.68
CA ASN A 49 -7.17 18.10 -2.58
C ASN A 49 -7.58 17.13 -3.70
N TYR A 50 -6.76 16.13 -3.99
CA TYR A 50 -7.00 15.23 -5.11
C TYR A 50 -8.35 14.53 -5.01
N TYR A 51 -8.75 14.09 -3.83
CA TYR A 51 -10.04 13.41 -3.65
C TYR A 51 -11.25 14.29 -3.97
N PHE A 52 -11.12 15.60 -3.79
CA PHE A 52 -12.20 16.55 -4.12
C PHE A 52 -12.29 16.88 -5.61
N ILE A 53 -11.16 16.82 -6.31
CA ILE A 53 -11.05 17.19 -7.71
C ILE A 53 -10.87 16.01 -8.67
N SER A 54 -10.66 14.79 -8.12
CA SER A 54 -10.43 13.61 -8.96
C SER A 54 -11.69 13.25 -9.78
N PRO A 55 -11.53 12.76 -11.01
CA PRO A 55 -12.62 12.19 -11.75
C PRO A 55 -13.31 11.07 -10.96
N LYS A 56 -14.62 10.93 -11.13
CA LYS A 56 -15.37 9.81 -10.54
C LYS A 56 -15.07 8.50 -11.25
N ASP A 57 -14.82 8.58 -12.55
CA ASP A 57 -14.56 7.43 -13.41
C ASP A 57 -13.06 7.29 -13.67
N ASN A 58 -12.51 6.11 -13.40
CA ASN A 58 -11.11 5.73 -13.62
C ASN A 58 -10.08 6.78 -13.15
N PRO A 59 -10.09 7.20 -11.88
CA PRO A 59 -9.11 8.15 -11.37
C PRO A 59 -7.71 7.56 -11.43
N LEU A 60 -6.79 8.25 -12.09
CA LEU A 60 -5.40 7.82 -12.25
C LEU A 60 -4.51 8.12 -11.03
N GLY A 61 -5.08 8.70 -9.98
CA GLY A 61 -4.32 9.15 -8.82
C GLY A 61 -3.60 10.49 -9.04
N PRO A 62 -3.03 11.08 -7.98
CA PRO A 62 -2.24 12.29 -8.08
C PRO A 62 -1.01 12.06 -8.96
N THR A 63 -0.76 12.98 -9.88
CA THR A 63 0.46 12.98 -10.69
C THR A 63 1.53 13.86 -10.05
N ARG A 64 2.79 13.67 -10.41
CA ARG A 64 3.89 14.50 -9.91
C ARG A 64 3.69 16.00 -10.16
N LYS A 65 2.93 16.37 -11.18
CA LYS A 65 2.59 17.77 -11.49
C LYS A 65 1.66 18.41 -10.45
N ASN A 66 0.88 17.60 -9.75
CA ASN A 66 -0.09 18.04 -8.74
C ASN A 66 0.51 18.12 -7.33
N ILE A 67 1.78 17.78 -7.19
CA ILE A 67 2.48 17.75 -5.91
C ILE A 67 3.37 18.98 -5.85
N ARG A 68 3.10 19.86 -4.89
CA ARG A 68 4.02 20.97 -4.64
C ARG A 68 5.29 20.45 -4.01
N ASP A 69 6.43 20.81 -4.61
CA ASP A 69 7.74 20.60 -4.01
C ASP A 69 7.87 21.53 -2.79
N PHE A 70 7.46 21.05 -1.64
CA PHE A 70 7.85 21.65 -0.37
C PHE A 70 9.16 20.98 0.06
N ASP A 71 10.26 21.74 0.02
CA ASP A 71 11.59 21.35 0.53
C ASP A 71 12.08 19.95 0.16
N GLY A 72 11.99 19.57 -1.10
CA GLY A 72 12.42 18.24 -1.56
C GLY A 72 11.42 17.11 -1.27
N GLY A 73 10.20 17.42 -0.81
CA GLY A 73 9.21 16.46 -0.34
C GLY A 73 8.34 15.78 -1.41
N ALA A 74 8.48 16.14 -2.68
CA ALA A 74 7.67 15.53 -3.76
C ALA A 74 8.12 14.12 -4.14
N ASN A 75 8.60 13.33 -3.16
CA ASN A 75 9.19 12.02 -3.41
C ASN A 75 8.49 10.88 -2.66
N GLU A 76 7.28 11.13 -2.16
CA GLU A 76 6.52 10.10 -1.45
C GLU A 76 5.53 9.41 -2.36
N LYS A 77 5.56 8.10 -2.30
CA LYS A 77 4.62 7.19 -2.95
C LYS A 77 3.72 6.55 -1.92
N ILE A 78 2.57 6.09 -2.37
CA ILE A 78 1.60 5.44 -1.50
C ILE A 78 1.89 3.94 -1.40
N LEU A 79 1.73 3.43 -0.19
CA LEU A 79 1.70 2.02 0.16
C LEU A 79 0.28 1.58 0.50
N ARG A 80 -0.04 0.35 0.14
CA ARG A 80 -1.33 -0.29 0.39
C ARG A 80 -1.15 -1.72 0.90
N GLY A 81 -2.24 -2.32 1.39
CA GLY A 81 -2.34 -3.74 1.72
C GLY A 81 -1.91 -4.12 3.13
N GLY A 82 -1.13 -3.28 3.81
CA GLY A 82 -0.53 -3.65 5.09
C GLY A 82 0.55 -4.71 4.97
N SER A 83 1.15 -5.10 6.08
CA SER A 83 2.25 -6.06 6.09
C SER A 83 2.26 -6.88 7.38
N TRP A 84 3.06 -7.93 7.42
CA TRP A 84 3.27 -8.76 8.61
C TRP A 84 3.75 -7.97 9.84
N GLY A 85 4.35 -6.82 9.65
CA GLY A 85 4.82 -5.93 10.72
C GLY A 85 3.81 -4.85 11.12
N GLY A 86 2.64 -4.78 10.49
CA GLY A 86 1.59 -3.80 10.75
C GLY A 86 0.52 -4.31 11.70
N GLY A 87 -0.27 -3.39 12.27
CA GLY A 87 -1.48 -3.71 13.01
C GLY A 87 -2.67 -3.97 12.08
N ILE A 88 -3.78 -4.47 12.64
CA ILE A 88 -5.01 -4.81 11.90
C ILE A 88 -5.58 -3.63 11.11
N GLU A 89 -5.39 -2.44 11.60
CA GLU A 89 -5.83 -1.20 10.94
C GLU A 89 -5.20 -1.01 9.56
N THR A 90 -3.99 -1.56 9.35
CA THR A 90 -3.26 -1.47 8.08
C THR A 90 -3.81 -2.39 7.00
N LEU A 91 -4.59 -3.41 7.38
CA LEU A 91 -5.19 -4.39 6.47
C LEU A 91 -6.48 -3.89 5.81
N ARG A 92 -7.01 -2.76 6.27
CA ARG A 92 -8.24 -2.19 5.72
C ARG A 92 -8.02 -1.75 4.28
N SER A 93 -9.04 -1.99 3.43
CA SER A 93 -9.01 -1.57 2.02
C SER A 93 -8.84 -0.06 1.82
N ALA A 94 -9.22 0.75 2.79
CA ALA A 94 -9.05 2.19 2.75
C ALA A 94 -7.70 2.68 3.29
N TRP A 95 -6.89 1.79 3.91
CA TRP A 95 -5.62 2.19 4.50
C TRP A 95 -4.63 2.64 3.41
N ARG A 96 -3.96 3.74 3.68
CA ARG A 96 -2.90 4.30 2.85
C ARG A 96 -1.80 4.83 3.73
N LYS A 97 -0.57 4.67 3.31
CA LYS A 97 0.59 5.26 3.96
C LYS A 97 1.54 5.79 2.90
N ALA A 98 2.12 6.96 3.15
CA ALA A 98 3.12 7.52 2.29
C ALA A 98 4.52 7.25 2.82
N PHE A 99 5.44 6.99 1.90
CA PHE A 99 6.87 6.89 2.17
C PHE A 99 7.68 7.43 1.00
N PHE A 100 8.89 7.87 1.30
CA PHE A 100 9.85 8.24 0.27
C PHE A 100 10.07 7.08 -0.70
N ARG A 101 9.96 7.34 -2.00
CA ARG A 101 10.03 6.33 -3.07
C ARG A 101 11.30 5.49 -3.10
N ASN A 102 12.37 5.95 -2.46
CA ASN A 102 13.64 5.25 -2.35
C ASN A 102 13.77 4.41 -1.07
N TYR A 103 12.74 4.38 -0.24
CA TYR A 103 12.72 3.56 0.96
C TYR A 103 12.68 2.08 0.61
N ARG A 104 13.43 1.29 1.36
CA ARG A 104 13.50 -0.16 1.23
C ARG A 104 13.39 -0.78 2.60
N PHE A 105 12.43 -1.66 2.78
CA PHE A 105 12.22 -2.43 3.99
C PHE A 105 11.89 -3.87 3.64
N GLU A 106 12.13 -4.75 4.58
CA GLU A 106 11.85 -6.19 4.46
C GLU A 106 10.36 -6.52 4.36
N ASN A 107 9.49 -5.58 4.70
CA ASN A 107 8.05 -5.71 4.65
C ASN A 107 7.40 -4.85 3.55
N LEU A 108 8.18 -4.41 2.57
CA LEU A 108 7.71 -3.68 1.40
C LEU A 108 7.95 -4.47 0.12
N GLY A 109 6.98 -4.42 -0.79
CA GLY A 109 7.03 -5.08 -2.07
C GLY A 109 6.28 -4.30 -3.15
N PHE A 110 6.04 -4.95 -4.27
CA PHE A 110 5.24 -4.43 -5.37
C PHE A 110 4.66 -5.58 -6.17
N ARG A 111 3.63 -5.29 -6.95
CA ARG A 111 3.14 -6.18 -8.01
C ARG A 111 2.96 -5.43 -9.31
N CYS A 112 3.18 -6.12 -10.43
CA CYS A 112 2.94 -5.56 -11.75
C CYS A 112 1.47 -5.66 -12.12
N ALA A 113 0.96 -4.64 -12.80
CA ALA A 113 -0.35 -4.64 -13.44
C ALA A 113 -0.20 -4.18 -14.89
N LYS A 114 -1.11 -4.61 -15.76
CA LYS A 114 -1.19 -4.15 -17.14
C LYS A 114 -2.65 -4.07 -17.56
N ASP A 115 -2.94 -3.20 -18.50
CA ASP A 115 -4.23 -3.18 -19.18
C ASP A 115 -4.37 -4.40 -20.09
N ILE A 116 -5.59 -4.87 -20.22
CA ILE A 116 -5.95 -6.04 -21.06
C ILE A 116 -6.28 -5.56 -22.45
#